data_1ed9939bea2eaecd4e7188b32a916e52
#
_entry.id   1ed9939bea2eaecd4e7188b32a916e52
#
_cell.length_a   1.000
_cell.length_b   1.000
_cell.length_c   1.000
_cell.angle_alpha   90.00
_cell.angle_beta   90.00
_cell.angle_gamma   90.00
#
_symmetry.space_group_name_H-M   'P 1'
#
loop_
_entity.id
_entity.type
_entity.pdbx_description
1 polymer ?
#
loop_
_entity_poly.entity_id
_entity_poly.type
_entity_poly.pdbx_seq_one_letter_code
_entity_poly.pdbx_strand_id
1 'polypeptide(L)'
;MTTKKWAKSAKPVARLPKKAPAEPKPVAAVAGESKLRAGLEGSIERVVLHEWTIASLDPRLPAVLSTPHMIGLMEIAAAQAILAELPPGAISVGTRIEVDHLKAVPVGSTVRARARLVEHGGRFLVFDVEASSGVHVIGRGRVFRAIVEPRKFQANAHSRTS
;
A
#
# COMPACT_ATOMS: atom_id res chain seq x y z
N MET A 1 -20.90 -37.50 -15.02
CA MET A 1 -21.10 -36.43 -16.02
C MET A 1 -22.14 -35.47 -15.53
N THR A 2 -21.75 -34.33 -14.98
CA THR A 2 -22.63 -33.13 -14.84
C THR A 2 -21.74 -31.96 -14.54
N THR A 3 -21.37 -31.26 -15.59
CA THR A 3 -20.73 -29.95 -15.53
C THR A 3 -21.71 -28.93 -15.02
N LYS A 4 -21.60 -28.55 -13.75
CA LYS A 4 -22.42 -27.50 -13.14
C LYS A 4 -21.97 -26.13 -13.67
N LYS A 5 -22.82 -25.55 -14.52
CA LYS A 5 -22.76 -24.18 -15.04
C LYS A 5 -22.59 -23.16 -13.90
N TRP A 6 -21.39 -22.64 -13.74
CA TRP A 6 -21.09 -21.44 -12.95
C TRP A 6 -21.06 -20.24 -13.92
N ALA A 7 -22.18 -19.85 -14.43
CA ALA A 7 -22.30 -18.62 -15.20
C ALA A 7 -23.76 -18.19 -15.18
N LYS A 8 -24.09 -17.19 -14.39
CA LYS A 8 -25.19 -16.21 -14.50
C LYS A 8 -25.69 -15.82 -13.13
N SER A 9 -24.96 -14.98 -12.41
CA SER A 9 -25.48 -14.01 -11.46
C SER A 9 -24.37 -13.13 -10.88
N ALA A 10 -23.47 -12.60 -11.68
CA ALA A 10 -22.69 -11.45 -11.27
C ALA A 10 -23.58 -10.22 -11.41
N LYS A 11 -24.25 -9.81 -10.33
CA LYS A 11 -24.80 -8.47 -10.24
C LYS A 11 -23.64 -7.48 -10.42
N PRO A 12 -23.81 -6.40 -11.21
CA PRO A 12 -22.76 -5.41 -11.34
C PRO A 12 -22.44 -4.85 -9.96
N VAL A 13 -21.16 -4.91 -9.60
CA VAL A 13 -20.63 -4.29 -8.37
C VAL A 13 -21.03 -2.82 -8.44
N ALA A 14 -21.83 -2.37 -7.47
CA ALA A 14 -22.26 -0.98 -7.38
C ALA A 14 -21.03 -0.08 -7.46
N ARG A 15 -21.02 0.86 -8.42
CA ARG A 15 -19.99 1.89 -8.53
C ARG A 15 -19.88 2.57 -7.17
N LEU A 16 -18.72 2.44 -6.52
CA LEU A 16 -18.41 3.18 -5.31
C LEU A 16 -18.68 4.67 -5.55
N PRO A 17 -19.30 5.37 -4.59
CA PRO A 17 -19.61 6.77 -4.75
C PRO A 17 -18.34 7.58 -4.95
N LYS A 18 -18.32 8.43 -5.98
CA LYS A 18 -17.22 9.37 -6.31
C LYS A 18 -17.06 10.52 -5.31
N LYS A 19 -17.47 10.34 -4.06
CA LYS A 19 -17.28 11.35 -3.03
C LYS A 19 -15.98 11.02 -2.33
N ALA A 20 -14.94 11.83 -2.59
CA ALA A 20 -13.75 11.87 -1.76
C ALA A 20 -14.17 11.94 -0.29
N PRO A 21 -13.58 11.13 0.61
CA PRO A 21 -13.85 11.27 2.03
C PRO A 21 -13.50 12.70 2.44
N ALA A 22 -14.33 13.28 3.33
CA ALA A 22 -14.12 14.61 3.88
C ALA A 22 -12.67 14.77 4.35
N GLU A 23 -12.04 15.90 3.97
CA GLU A 23 -10.69 16.21 4.41
C GLU A 23 -10.62 16.09 5.95
N PRO A 24 -9.69 15.29 6.49
CA PRO A 24 -9.51 15.22 7.93
C PRO A 24 -9.06 16.59 8.44
N LYS A 25 -9.71 17.05 9.52
CA LYS A 25 -9.39 18.33 10.17
C LYS A 25 -7.88 18.48 10.39
N PRO A 26 -7.30 19.67 10.17
CA PRO A 26 -5.87 19.90 10.33
C PRO A 26 -5.44 19.59 11.77
N VAL A 27 -4.65 18.56 11.93
CA VAL A 27 -3.91 18.29 13.17
C VAL A 27 -2.58 19.02 13.05
N ALA A 28 -2.15 19.67 14.13
CA ALA A 28 -0.98 20.52 14.20
C ALA A 28 0.21 20.01 13.37
N ALA A 29 0.77 20.91 12.57
CA ALA A 29 1.93 20.67 11.74
C ALA A 29 3.09 20.12 12.60
N VAL A 30 3.74 19.06 12.13
CA VAL A 30 5.02 18.62 12.68
C VAL A 30 6.01 19.75 12.40
N ALA A 31 6.53 20.38 13.47
CA ALA A 31 7.45 21.50 13.35
C ALA A 31 8.78 21.03 12.77
N GLY A 32 9.08 21.45 11.56
CA GLY A 32 10.32 21.19 10.83
C GLY A 32 10.08 21.46 9.34
N GLU A 33 10.98 22.17 8.67
CA GLU A 33 10.92 22.34 7.23
C GLU A 33 11.10 20.96 6.57
N SER A 34 10.00 20.41 6.08
CA SER A 34 10.00 19.19 5.28
C SER A 34 10.50 19.52 3.88
N LYS A 35 11.57 18.85 3.44
CA LYS A 35 12.08 18.93 2.06
C LYS A 35 11.28 18.08 1.07
N LEU A 36 10.10 17.66 1.46
CA LEU A 36 9.21 16.86 0.63
C LEU A 36 8.80 17.64 -0.62
N ARG A 37 8.95 17.00 -1.76
CA ARG A 37 8.53 17.51 -3.07
C ARG A 37 7.96 16.38 -3.93
N ALA A 38 7.00 16.67 -4.77
CA ALA A 38 6.53 15.71 -5.75
C ALA A 38 7.69 15.20 -6.62
N GLY A 39 7.62 13.93 -7.01
CA GLY A 39 8.65 13.26 -7.79
C GLY A 39 9.68 12.47 -6.97
N LEU A 40 9.68 12.52 -5.64
CA LEU A 40 10.49 11.61 -4.81
C LEU A 40 10.09 10.16 -5.09
N GLU A 41 11.10 9.29 -5.30
CA GLU A 41 10.89 7.89 -5.67
C GLU A 41 11.56 6.94 -4.68
N GLY A 42 10.93 5.79 -4.46
CA GLY A 42 11.49 4.69 -3.70
C GLY A 42 11.20 3.36 -4.36
N SER A 43 12.01 2.37 -4.07
CA SER A 43 11.80 1.03 -4.61
C SER A 43 12.36 -0.03 -3.69
N ILE A 44 11.72 -1.20 -3.72
CA ILE A 44 12.19 -2.40 -3.02
C ILE A 44 12.05 -3.61 -3.93
N GLU A 45 12.98 -4.55 -3.81
CA GLU A 45 12.93 -5.82 -4.53
C GLU A 45 13.02 -6.97 -3.54
N ARG A 46 12.19 -8.00 -3.71
CA ARG A 46 12.15 -9.18 -2.86
C ARG A 46 11.78 -10.41 -3.67
N VAL A 47 12.30 -11.54 -3.23
CA VAL A 47 11.88 -12.86 -3.72
C VAL A 47 10.62 -13.29 -2.96
N VAL A 48 9.62 -13.81 -3.67
CA VAL A 48 8.37 -14.31 -3.07
C VAL A 48 8.67 -15.57 -2.26
N LEU A 49 8.48 -15.49 -0.95
CA LEU A 49 8.60 -16.61 -0.03
C LEU A 49 7.26 -17.34 0.12
N HIS A 50 7.29 -18.61 0.53
CA HIS A 50 6.07 -19.42 0.70
C HIS A 50 5.10 -18.78 1.71
N GLU A 51 5.59 -18.23 2.82
CA GLU A 51 4.78 -17.55 3.84
C GLU A 51 4.09 -16.26 3.33
N TRP A 52 4.49 -15.75 2.17
CA TRP A 52 3.85 -14.57 1.53
C TRP A 52 2.76 -14.96 0.54
N THR A 53 2.49 -16.25 0.39
CA THR A 53 1.49 -16.73 -0.56
C THR A 53 0.13 -16.95 0.08
N ILE A 54 -0.90 -17.06 -0.76
CA ILE A 54 -2.24 -17.44 -0.28
C ILE A 54 -2.27 -18.90 0.22
N ALA A 55 -1.37 -19.76 -0.23
CA ALA A 55 -1.23 -21.14 0.24
C ALA A 55 -0.80 -21.22 1.72
N SER A 56 -0.11 -20.18 2.26
CA SER A 56 0.23 -20.13 3.68
C SER A 56 -0.99 -19.93 4.58
N LEU A 57 -2.09 -19.40 4.05
CA LEU A 57 -3.36 -19.24 4.75
C LEU A 57 -4.26 -20.46 4.63
N ASP A 58 -4.24 -21.11 3.47
CA ASP A 58 -4.99 -22.33 3.19
C ASP A 58 -4.20 -23.18 2.17
N PRO A 59 -3.70 -24.39 2.56
CA PRO A 59 -2.91 -25.26 1.69
C PRO A 59 -3.62 -25.71 0.40
N ARG A 60 -4.93 -25.55 0.31
CA ARG A 60 -5.71 -25.85 -0.90
C ARG A 60 -5.58 -24.76 -1.98
N LEU A 61 -5.06 -23.58 -1.61
CA LEU A 61 -4.87 -22.48 -2.52
C LEU A 61 -3.50 -22.56 -3.22
N PRO A 62 -3.35 -21.97 -4.41
CA PRO A 62 -2.07 -21.98 -5.11
C PRO A 62 -1.00 -21.17 -4.38
N ALA A 63 0.27 -21.61 -4.50
CA ALA A 63 1.41 -20.92 -3.89
C ALA A 63 1.83 -19.68 -4.71
N VAL A 64 0.97 -18.66 -4.71
CA VAL A 64 1.19 -17.38 -5.38
C VAL A 64 1.14 -16.21 -4.40
N LEU A 65 1.86 -15.13 -4.70
CA LEU A 65 1.94 -13.93 -3.86
C LEU A 65 0.55 -13.43 -3.47
N SER A 66 0.33 -13.25 -2.18
CA SER A 66 -0.93 -12.72 -1.67
C SER A 66 -1.03 -11.20 -1.85
N THR A 67 -2.23 -10.70 -2.03
CA THR A 67 -2.50 -9.26 -2.17
C THR A 67 -1.97 -8.43 -1.00
N PRO A 68 -2.16 -8.83 0.28
CA PRO A 68 -1.58 -8.08 1.40
C PRO A 68 -0.07 -7.94 1.34
N HIS A 69 0.66 -8.99 0.94
CA HIS A 69 2.12 -8.92 0.82
C HIS A 69 2.57 -8.04 -0.34
N MET A 70 1.89 -8.09 -1.49
CA MET A 70 2.16 -7.18 -2.60
C MET A 70 1.97 -5.71 -2.17
N ILE A 71 0.85 -5.41 -1.49
CA ILE A 71 0.58 -4.07 -0.94
C ILE A 71 1.65 -3.66 0.06
N GLY A 72 2.06 -4.56 0.95
CA GLY A 72 3.14 -4.29 1.92
C GLY A 72 4.45 -3.86 1.25
N LEU A 73 4.84 -4.50 0.13
CA LEU A 73 6.00 -4.08 -0.65
C LEU A 73 5.83 -2.67 -1.23
N MET A 74 4.63 -2.33 -1.73
CA MET A 74 4.34 -0.99 -2.24
C MET A 74 4.39 0.07 -1.13
N GLU A 75 3.89 -0.24 0.06
CA GLU A 75 3.96 0.64 1.22
C GLU A 75 5.40 0.88 1.70
N ILE A 76 6.23 -0.17 1.69
CA ILE A 76 7.66 -0.05 2.01
C ILE A 76 8.36 0.85 0.99
N ALA A 77 8.10 0.66 -0.31
CA ALA A 77 8.65 1.52 -1.36
C ALA A 77 8.24 2.99 -1.16
N ALA A 78 6.97 3.25 -0.80
CA ALA A 78 6.49 4.61 -0.52
C ALA A 78 7.14 5.22 0.72
N ALA A 79 7.36 4.44 1.78
CA ALA A 79 8.07 4.91 2.96
C ALA A 79 9.54 5.25 2.64
N GLN A 80 10.22 4.42 1.85
CA GLN A 80 11.60 4.65 1.43
C GLN A 80 11.77 5.89 0.55
N ALA A 81 10.77 6.21 -0.29
CA ALA A 81 10.79 7.39 -1.16
C ALA A 81 11.01 8.70 -0.41
N ILE A 82 10.60 8.77 0.85
CA ILE A 82 10.59 10.01 1.65
C ILE A 82 11.45 9.92 2.91
N LEU A 83 12.05 8.77 3.20
CA LEU A 83 12.72 8.51 4.48
C LEU A 83 13.79 9.56 4.81
N ALA A 84 14.59 9.98 3.82
CA ALA A 84 15.65 10.98 3.99
C ALA A 84 15.14 12.43 4.13
N GLU A 85 13.89 12.68 3.74
CA GLU A 85 13.28 14.00 3.69
C GLU A 85 12.33 14.25 4.86
N LEU A 86 12.10 13.24 5.71
CA LEU A 86 11.27 13.38 6.90
C LEU A 86 11.98 14.22 7.97
N PRO A 87 11.23 15.02 8.76
CA PRO A 87 11.78 15.69 9.94
C PRO A 87 12.41 14.66 10.92
N PRO A 88 13.45 15.04 11.66
CA PRO A 88 14.07 14.16 12.64
C PRO A 88 13.05 13.55 13.62
N GLY A 89 13.09 12.25 13.78
CA GLY A 89 12.19 11.49 14.66
C GLY A 89 10.76 11.29 14.13
N ALA A 90 10.42 11.82 12.97
CA ALA A 90 9.13 11.55 12.33
C ALA A 90 9.18 10.24 11.52
N ILE A 91 8.01 9.60 11.42
CA ILE A 91 7.79 8.45 10.53
C ILE A 91 6.56 8.70 9.66
N SER A 92 6.36 7.86 8.65
CA SER A 92 5.10 7.86 7.89
C SER A 92 4.37 6.53 8.06
N VAL A 93 3.04 6.60 8.17
CA VAL A 93 2.15 5.44 8.29
C VAL A 93 1.14 5.44 7.16
N GLY A 94 0.74 4.25 6.69
CA GLY A 94 -0.33 4.09 5.71
C GLY A 94 -1.69 4.50 6.31
N THR A 95 -2.53 5.17 5.51
CA THR A 95 -3.87 5.61 5.92
C THR A 95 -4.98 5.12 5.00
N ARG A 96 -4.66 4.87 3.73
CA ARG A 96 -5.60 4.37 2.71
C ARG A 96 -4.84 3.70 1.59
N ILE A 97 -5.43 2.68 1.00
CA ILE A 97 -4.89 1.91 -0.13
C ILE A 97 -5.94 1.82 -1.23
N GLU A 98 -5.52 2.11 -2.47
CA GLU A 98 -6.31 1.94 -3.68
C GLU A 98 -5.44 1.23 -4.71
N VAL A 99 -5.43 -0.11 -4.70
CA VAL A 99 -4.52 -0.93 -5.50
C VAL A 99 -5.26 -2.07 -6.17
N ASP A 100 -4.98 -2.27 -7.46
CA ASP A 100 -5.39 -3.44 -8.22
C ASP A 100 -4.28 -4.49 -8.23
N HIS A 101 -4.62 -5.75 -7.90
CA HIS A 101 -3.75 -6.91 -8.09
C HIS A 101 -4.10 -7.57 -9.43
N LEU A 102 -3.23 -7.43 -10.41
CA LEU A 102 -3.53 -7.72 -11.81
C LEU A 102 -3.07 -9.11 -12.26
N LYS A 103 -2.02 -9.67 -11.61
CA LYS A 103 -1.40 -10.92 -12.07
C LYS A 103 -0.82 -11.72 -10.91
N ALA A 104 -1.07 -13.02 -10.90
CA ALA A 104 -0.48 -13.94 -9.93
C ALA A 104 1.03 -14.14 -10.18
N VAL A 105 1.79 -14.28 -9.10
CA VAL A 105 3.24 -14.48 -9.11
C VAL A 105 3.59 -15.65 -8.20
N PRO A 106 4.26 -16.70 -8.72
CA PRO A 106 4.61 -17.89 -7.93
C PRO A 106 5.76 -17.63 -6.96
N VAL A 107 5.90 -18.52 -5.97
CA VAL A 107 7.07 -18.61 -5.07
C VAL A 107 8.37 -18.63 -5.89
N GLY A 108 9.41 -18.00 -5.35
CA GLY A 108 10.74 -17.91 -5.96
C GLY A 108 10.89 -16.81 -7.01
N SER A 109 9.78 -16.21 -7.46
CA SER A 109 9.86 -15.07 -8.38
C SER A 109 10.33 -13.81 -7.66
N THR A 110 11.08 -12.98 -8.36
CA THR A 110 11.45 -11.65 -7.88
C THR A 110 10.34 -10.66 -8.17
N VAL A 111 9.95 -9.90 -7.15
CA VAL A 111 8.99 -8.78 -7.25
C VAL A 111 9.70 -7.50 -6.89
N ARG A 112 9.56 -6.49 -7.76
CA ARG A 112 9.99 -5.11 -7.52
C ARG A 112 8.77 -4.23 -7.33
N ALA A 113 8.68 -3.53 -6.18
CA ALA A 113 7.72 -2.47 -5.95
C ALA A 113 8.41 -1.11 -6.09
N ARG A 114 7.72 -0.16 -6.70
CA ARG A 114 8.12 1.24 -6.87
C ARG A 114 7.03 2.16 -6.36
N ALA A 115 7.42 3.30 -5.82
CA ALA A 115 6.51 4.34 -5.40
C ALA A 115 7.07 5.70 -5.81
N ARG A 116 6.19 6.61 -6.22
CA ARG A 116 6.51 7.99 -6.54
C ARG A 116 5.55 8.92 -5.81
N LEU A 117 6.07 9.87 -5.04
CA LEU A 117 5.28 10.91 -4.39
C LEU A 117 4.67 11.82 -5.46
N VAL A 118 3.34 11.89 -5.54
CA VAL A 118 2.62 12.70 -6.52
C VAL A 118 1.96 13.91 -5.90
N GLU A 119 1.51 13.81 -4.65
CA GLU A 119 0.88 14.90 -3.92
C GLU A 119 1.37 14.93 -2.47
N HIS A 120 1.59 16.10 -1.92
CA HIS A 120 1.82 16.32 -0.50
C HIS A 120 1.10 17.60 -0.03
N GLY A 121 0.50 17.53 1.15
CA GLY A 121 -0.21 18.65 1.76
C GLY A 121 -0.13 18.54 3.28
N GLY A 122 0.70 19.40 3.90
CA GLY A 122 0.98 19.30 5.33
C GLY A 122 1.59 17.93 5.66
N ARG A 123 0.88 17.13 6.47
CA ARG A 123 1.33 15.78 6.85
C ARG A 123 0.85 14.66 5.92
N PHE A 124 -0.03 14.95 4.96
CA PHE A 124 -0.61 13.94 4.08
C PHE A 124 0.14 13.82 2.78
N LEU A 125 0.31 12.59 2.33
CA LEU A 125 1.12 12.19 1.19
C LEU A 125 0.33 11.22 0.32
N VAL A 126 0.42 11.38 -1.00
CA VAL A 126 -0.15 10.44 -1.98
C VAL A 126 0.96 9.94 -2.89
N PHE A 127 1.02 8.63 -3.05
CA PHE A 127 1.99 7.96 -3.92
C PHE A 127 1.27 7.20 -5.01
N ASP A 128 1.73 7.33 -6.25
CA ASP A 128 1.49 6.33 -7.27
C ASP A 128 2.43 5.15 -7.01
N VAL A 129 1.90 3.93 -7.05
CA VAL A 129 2.65 2.71 -6.76
C VAL A 129 2.46 1.66 -7.85
N GLU A 130 3.51 0.89 -8.09
CA GLU A 130 3.52 -0.21 -9.04
C GLU A 130 4.36 -1.37 -8.50
N ALA A 131 3.87 -2.59 -8.66
CA ALA A 131 4.64 -3.80 -8.46
C ALA A 131 4.79 -4.55 -9.79
N SER A 132 5.98 -5.09 -10.05
CA SER A 132 6.32 -5.84 -11.26
C SER A 132 7.10 -7.10 -10.93
N SER A 133 6.99 -8.11 -11.80
CA SER A 133 7.82 -9.32 -11.78
C SER A 133 8.31 -9.59 -13.20
N GLY A 134 9.64 -9.54 -13.40
CA GLY A 134 10.23 -9.51 -14.73
C GLY A 134 9.69 -8.31 -15.52
N VAL A 135 9.16 -8.57 -16.72
CA VAL A 135 8.59 -7.54 -17.61
C VAL A 135 7.11 -7.25 -17.36
N HIS A 136 6.50 -7.93 -16.39
CA HIS A 136 5.06 -7.85 -16.16
C HIS A 136 4.73 -6.96 -14.97
N VAL A 137 3.82 -6.01 -15.16
CA VAL A 137 3.14 -5.32 -14.06
C VAL A 137 2.17 -6.30 -13.41
N ILE A 138 2.30 -6.51 -12.10
CA ILE A 138 1.49 -7.43 -11.31
C ILE A 138 0.48 -6.72 -10.43
N GLY A 139 0.68 -5.42 -10.19
CA GLY A 139 -0.26 -4.57 -9.46
C GLY A 139 0.14 -3.11 -9.59
N ARG A 140 -0.85 -2.22 -9.43
CA ARG A 140 -0.66 -0.77 -9.46
C ARG A 140 -1.78 -0.04 -8.75
N GLY A 141 -1.54 1.19 -8.36
CA GLY A 141 -2.56 2.02 -7.73
C GLY A 141 -1.98 3.18 -6.95
N ARG A 142 -2.63 3.52 -5.84
CA ARG A 142 -2.23 4.61 -4.96
C ARG A 142 -2.14 4.17 -3.50
N VAL A 143 -1.15 4.70 -2.82
CA VAL A 143 -0.96 4.57 -1.38
C VAL A 143 -0.98 5.96 -0.77
N PHE A 144 -1.81 6.12 0.26
CA PHE A 144 -1.97 7.35 1.02
C PHE A 144 -1.28 7.17 2.36
N ARG A 145 -0.45 8.13 2.76
CA ARG A 145 0.31 8.07 3.99
C ARG A 145 0.19 9.37 4.78
N ALA A 146 0.44 9.29 6.08
CA ALA A 146 0.53 10.46 6.95
C ALA A 146 1.86 10.45 7.72
N ILE A 147 2.47 11.62 7.85
CA ILE A 147 3.62 11.83 8.72
C ILE A 147 3.13 11.94 10.15
N VAL A 148 3.76 11.22 11.08
CA VAL A 148 3.40 11.18 12.49
C VAL A 148 4.66 11.18 13.37
N GLU A 149 4.49 11.67 14.61
CA GLU A 149 5.46 11.50 15.67
C GLU A 149 5.18 10.17 16.39
N PRO A 150 6.11 9.20 16.42
CA PRO A 150 5.86 7.85 16.94
C PRO A 150 5.28 7.83 18.36
N ARG A 151 5.83 8.66 19.28
CA ARG A 151 5.38 8.71 20.67
C ARG A 151 3.93 9.17 20.81
N LYS A 152 3.55 10.22 20.10
CA LYS A 152 2.16 10.74 20.11
C LYS A 152 1.21 9.75 19.42
N PHE A 153 1.65 9.14 18.32
CA PHE A 153 0.85 8.15 17.60
C PHE A 153 0.55 6.94 18.47
N GLN A 154 1.55 6.42 19.18
CA GLN A 154 1.41 5.27 20.08
C GLN A 154 0.53 5.57 21.30
N ALA A 155 0.69 6.74 21.92
CA ALA A 155 -0.16 7.18 23.03
C ALA A 155 -1.64 7.29 22.62
N ASN A 156 -1.92 7.85 21.44
CA ASN A 156 -3.29 7.96 20.92
C ASN A 156 -3.91 6.59 20.56
N ALA A 157 -3.11 5.59 20.16
CA ALA A 157 -3.59 4.25 19.91
C ALA A 157 -4.06 3.57 21.20
N HIS A 158 -3.36 3.74 22.30
CA HIS A 158 -3.73 3.16 23.61
C HIS A 158 -4.95 3.85 24.25
N SER A 159 -5.08 5.17 24.10
CA SER A 159 -6.19 5.92 24.71
C SER A 159 -7.57 5.66 24.10
N ARG A 160 -7.64 5.00 22.93
CA ARG A 160 -8.89 4.67 22.24
C ARG A 160 -9.40 3.26 22.53
N THR A 161 -8.67 2.48 23.32
CA THR A 161 -8.97 1.08 23.64
C THR A 161 -9.46 0.92 25.09
N SER A 162 -9.63 2.03 25.81
CA SER A 162 -10.15 2.07 27.20
C SER A 162 -11.57 2.56 27.22
#